data_927414f38d5dd744966d8346c05b986e
#
_entry.id   927414f38d5dd744966d8346c05b986e
#
_cell.length_a   1.000
_cell.length_b   1.000
_cell.length_c   1.000
_cell.angle_alpha   90.00
_cell.angle_beta   90.00
_cell.angle_gamma   90.00
#
_symmetry.space_group_name_H-M   'P 1'
#
loop_
_entity.id
_entity.type
_entity.pdbx_description
1 polymer ?
#
loop_
_entity_poly.entity_id
_entity_poly.type
_entity_poly.pdbx_seq_one_letter_code
_entity_poly.pdbx_strand_id
1 'polypeptide(L)'
;MAKGKKSIFFCQNCGHEEAKWLGQCPACKEWNTFVEERIDSGITKGTTVAARAVHEAKVVPLTEVTADDDTRSETGIKELDRVLGGGIVPGSLVLVGGDPGIGKSTLLLQVCQRMAQMKKILYISGEESQAQIKLRANRMGNFTSSLLLLCETNLGIIRSVIEKERPELVIIDSIQTMYSEDVTSAPGSVSQVRESTNVFMQLAKGLCIPIFIVGHVTKEGTVAGPRVLEHMVDTVLYFEGDRHASYRILRAVKNRFGSTNEIGVFEMRQSGLVEVENPSEYMLSGKPENASGSVVACSMEGTRPILLEIQALVCRTNFGMPRRTAAGTDYNRVNLLMAVLEKRLGMSLGNCDAYVNIAGGIKMNEPAIDLGIVMALVSSYRNRPIDEKTIVFGEVGLSGEVRAVNMPEQRVAEAKKLGFETCILPEVSLKMVKEIQGIRLVGVKTVNEAVAII
;
A
#
# COMPACT_ATOMS: atom_id res chain seq x y z
N MET A 1 12.29 -49.16 18.71
CA MET A 1 11.99 -47.87 19.33
C MET A 1 11.70 -46.88 18.23
N ALA A 2 10.45 -46.42 18.11
CA ALA A 2 10.03 -45.50 17.06
C ALA A 2 10.69 -44.12 17.30
N LYS A 3 11.48 -43.64 16.33
CA LYS A 3 12.02 -42.28 16.34
C LYS A 3 10.85 -41.28 16.32
N GLY A 4 10.72 -40.54 17.41
CA GLY A 4 9.66 -39.52 17.55
C GLY A 4 9.73 -38.49 16.43
N LYS A 5 8.59 -38.24 15.82
CA LYS A 5 8.38 -37.13 14.88
C LYS A 5 8.64 -35.83 15.65
N LYS A 6 9.54 -34.98 15.13
CA LYS A 6 9.78 -33.66 15.70
C LYS A 6 8.73 -32.70 15.12
N SER A 7 7.92 -32.11 15.97
CA SER A 7 7.07 -31.00 15.61
C SER A 7 7.81 -29.68 15.88
N ILE A 8 7.67 -28.70 14.97
CA ILE A 8 8.11 -27.34 15.16
C ILE A 8 6.87 -26.45 15.04
N PHE A 9 6.81 -25.41 15.87
CA PHE A 9 5.72 -24.45 15.88
C PHE A 9 6.17 -23.17 15.20
N PHE A 10 5.41 -22.70 14.21
CA PHE A 10 5.69 -21.47 13.45
C PHE A 10 4.65 -20.42 13.79
N CYS A 11 5.12 -19.20 14.03
CA CYS A 11 4.24 -18.04 14.13
C CYS A 11 3.72 -17.66 12.74
N GLN A 12 2.42 -17.72 12.53
CA GLN A 12 1.78 -17.38 11.26
C GLN A 12 1.94 -15.91 10.86
N ASN A 13 2.14 -15.02 11.84
CA ASN A 13 2.29 -13.60 11.59
C ASN A 13 3.70 -13.20 11.13
N CYS A 14 4.77 -13.73 11.74
CA CYS A 14 6.15 -13.33 11.46
C CYS A 14 7.09 -14.47 11.07
N GLY A 15 6.62 -15.73 11.07
CA GLY A 15 7.44 -16.91 10.73
C GLY A 15 8.45 -17.32 11.79
N HIS A 16 8.40 -16.77 13.00
CA HIS A 16 9.27 -17.17 14.11
C HIS A 16 9.05 -18.64 14.50
N GLU A 17 10.15 -19.38 14.68
CA GLU A 17 10.13 -20.82 14.95
C GLU A 17 10.39 -21.10 16.42
N GLU A 18 9.59 -22.01 17.00
CA GLU A 18 9.76 -22.48 18.36
C GLU A 18 9.56 -23.99 18.45
N ALA A 19 10.29 -24.62 19.39
CA ALA A 19 10.18 -26.06 19.63
C ALA A 19 8.90 -26.46 20.37
N LYS A 20 8.16 -25.47 20.93
CA LYS A 20 6.92 -25.66 21.70
C LYS A 20 5.93 -24.57 21.32
N TRP A 21 4.65 -24.88 21.43
CA TRP A 21 3.61 -23.89 21.28
C TRP A 21 3.70 -22.83 22.40
N LEU A 22 3.69 -21.56 22.00
CA LEU A 22 3.66 -20.42 22.90
C LEU A 22 2.38 -19.62 22.66
N GLY A 23 1.74 -19.15 23.72
CA GLY A 23 0.54 -18.32 23.61
C GLY A 23 0.81 -16.97 22.98
N GLN A 24 2.00 -16.40 23.17
CA GLN A 24 2.45 -15.14 22.57
C GLN A 24 3.78 -15.35 21.82
N CYS A 25 3.88 -14.85 20.62
CA CYS A 25 5.11 -14.90 19.86
C CYS A 25 6.17 -13.96 20.43
N PRO A 26 7.39 -14.46 20.78
CA PRO A 26 8.45 -13.60 21.34
C PRO A 26 8.99 -12.58 20.34
N ALA A 27 8.87 -12.83 19.03
CA ALA A 27 9.37 -11.95 17.99
C ALA A 27 8.39 -10.81 17.64
N CYS A 28 7.14 -11.13 17.33
CA CYS A 28 6.15 -10.12 16.92
C CYS A 28 5.13 -9.74 18.01
N LYS A 29 5.19 -10.41 19.17
CA LYS A 29 4.32 -10.19 20.35
C LYS A 29 2.82 -10.42 20.10
N GLU A 30 2.43 -11.00 18.98
CA GLU A 30 1.06 -11.38 18.70
C GLU A 30 0.65 -12.65 19.46
N TRP A 31 -0.63 -12.71 19.85
CA TRP A 31 -1.18 -13.83 20.62
C TRP A 31 -1.81 -14.90 19.72
N ASN A 32 -1.70 -16.17 20.12
CA ASN A 32 -2.34 -17.33 19.48
C ASN A 32 -1.99 -17.49 17.98
N THR A 33 -0.74 -17.18 17.60
CA THR A 33 -0.27 -17.22 16.21
C THR A 33 0.56 -18.43 15.87
N PHE A 34 0.86 -19.34 16.82
CA PHE A 34 1.66 -20.53 16.57
C PHE A 34 0.83 -21.68 16.03
N VAL A 35 1.30 -22.29 14.93
CA VAL A 35 0.74 -23.50 14.33
C VAL A 35 1.79 -24.60 14.34
N GLU A 36 1.38 -25.82 14.65
CA GLU A 36 2.24 -27.00 14.64
C GLU A 36 2.46 -27.48 13.19
N GLU A 37 3.71 -27.59 12.77
CA GLU A 37 4.10 -28.28 11.57
C GLU A 37 4.95 -29.51 11.90
N ARG A 38 4.59 -30.66 11.32
CA ARG A 38 5.30 -31.92 11.52
C ARG A 38 6.42 -32.04 10.51
N ILE A 39 7.66 -32.13 10.98
CA ILE A 39 8.82 -32.39 10.12
C ILE A 39 9.12 -33.89 10.22
N ASP A 40 8.86 -34.63 9.15
CA ASP A 40 9.37 -36.00 9.01
C ASP A 40 10.85 -35.91 8.63
N SER A 41 11.72 -36.24 9.58
CA SER A 41 13.16 -36.33 9.38
C SER A 41 13.51 -37.62 8.58
N GLY A 42 13.00 -37.73 7.38
CA GLY A 42 13.36 -38.75 6.42
C GLY A 42 14.57 -38.35 5.60
N ILE A 43 15.78 -38.48 6.17
CA ILE A 43 16.99 -38.43 5.36
C ILE A 43 17.06 -39.73 4.57
N THR A 44 16.56 -39.78 3.37
CA THR A 44 16.94 -40.75 2.37
C THR A 44 18.31 -40.35 1.83
N LYS A 45 19.35 -40.98 2.37
CA LYS A 45 20.65 -41.05 1.72
C LYS A 45 20.49 -41.77 0.38
N GLY A 46 20.73 -41.09 -0.71
CA GLY A 46 20.96 -41.73 -1.99
C GLY A 46 20.26 -41.06 -3.16
N THR A 47 20.65 -39.89 -3.54
CA THR A 47 20.69 -39.50 -4.96
C THR A 47 21.86 -38.54 -5.14
N THR A 48 22.73 -38.90 -6.05
CA THR A 48 23.92 -38.18 -6.49
C THR A 48 23.65 -36.67 -6.57
N VAL A 49 24.36 -35.93 -5.74
CA VAL A 49 24.48 -34.47 -5.84
C VAL A 49 25.05 -34.20 -7.23
N ALA A 50 24.18 -33.92 -8.20
CA ALA A 50 24.59 -33.24 -9.42
C ALA A 50 25.34 -31.98 -8.96
N ALA A 51 26.57 -31.85 -9.39
CA ALA A 51 27.52 -30.84 -9.00
C ALA A 51 26.80 -29.46 -9.03
N ARG A 52 26.51 -28.90 -7.84
CA ARG A 52 26.26 -27.47 -7.71
C ARG A 52 27.49 -26.83 -8.32
N ALA A 53 27.32 -26.13 -9.45
CA ALA A 53 28.34 -25.23 -9.92
C ALA A 53 28.69 -24.35 -8.73
N VAL A 54 29.86 -24.54 -8.16
CA VAL A 54 30.40 -23.69 -7.14
C VAL A 54 30.62 -22.36 -7.85
N HIS A 55 29.70 -21.43 -7.68
CA HIS A 55 29.97 -20.05 -8.02
C HIS A 55 31.14 -19.65 -7.11
N GLU A 56 32.33 -19.53 -7.70
CA GLU A 56 33.46 -18.94 -6.99
C GLU A 56 33.02 -17.56 -6.48
N ALA A 57 33.00 -17.43 -5.16
CA ALA A 57 32.67 -16.16 -4.52
C ALA A 57 33.77 -15.14 -4.89
N LYS A 58 33.50 -14.26 -5.83
CA LYS A 58 34.43 -13.23 -6.28
C LYS A 58 34.27 -12.02 -5.37
N VAL A 59 35.31 -11.73 -4.61
CA VAL A 59 35.42 -10.47 -3.83
C VAL A 59 35.87 -9.38 -4.78
N VAL A 60 35.07 -8.30 -4.90
CA VAL A 60 35.42 -7.13 -5.71
C VAL A 60 35.33 -5.87 -4.84
N PRO A 61 36.24 -4.88 -5.02
CA PRO A 61 36.13 -3.58 -4.37
C PRO A 61 34.82 -2.89 -4.78
N LEU A 62 34.17 -2.18 -3.86
CA LEU A 62 32.94 -1.46 -4.17
C LEU A 62 33.11 -0.43 -5.31
N THR A 63 34.31 0.16 -5.42
CA THR A 63 34.66 1.13 -6.47
C THR A 63 34.73 0.53 -7.88
N GLU A 64 34.85 -0.79 -7.98
CA GLU A 64 34.86 -1.50 -9.28
C GLU A 64 33.45 -2.00 -9.67
N VAL A 65 32.47 -1.88 -8.77
CA VAL A 65 31.08 -2.21 -9.05
C VAL A 65 30.44 -1.02 -9.77
N THR A 66 30.22 -1.14 -11.07
CA THR A 66 29.42 -0.18 -11.82
C THR A 66 27.94 -0.45 -11.57
N ALA A 67 27.30 0.42 -10.81
CA ALA A 67 25.86 0.46 -10.70
C ALA A 67 25.37 1.56 -11.65
N ASP A 68 24.88 1.16 -12.79
CA ASP A 68 24.17 2.09 -13.67
C ASP A 68 22.77 2.29 -13.10
N ASP A 69 22.46 3.48 -12.58
CA ASP A 69 21.10 3.88 -12.17
C ASP A 69 20.11 3.80 -13.36
N ASP A 70 20.60 3.79 -14.58
CA ASP A 70 19.85 3.67 -15.83
C ASP A 70 19.36 2.24 -16.16
N THR A 71 19.68 1.23 -15.36
CA THR A 71 19.28 -0.17 -15.67
C THR A 71 17.85 -0.53 -15.30
N ARG A 72 17.07 0.40 -14.75
CA ARG A 72 15.67 0.16 -14.41
C ARG A 72 14.81 -0.02 -15.66
N SER A 73 13.90 -0.99 -15.59
CA SER A 73 12.92 -1.23 -16.66
C SER A 73 11.58 -0.63 -16.30
N GLU A 74 11.09 0.30 -17.09
CA GLU A 74 9.74 0.84 -16.93
C GLU A 74 8.71 -0.26 -17.18
N THR A 75 7.67 -0.32 -16.33
CA THR A 75 6.54 -1.25 -16.50
C THR A 75 5.56 -0.77 -17.57
N GLY A 76 5.68 0.50 -17.96
CA GLY A 76 4.72 1.21 -18.79
C GLY A 76 3.46 1.64 -18.02
N ILE A 77 3.43 1.47 -16.69
CA ILE A 77 2.37 1.91 -15.78
C ILE A 77 3.01 2.94 -14.84
N LYS A 78 2.79 4.23 -15.09
CA LYS A 78 3.47 5.34 -14.37
C LYS A 78 3.24 5.29 -12.86
N GLU A 79 2.02 4.95 -12.45
CA GLU A 79 1.68 4.86 -11.02
C GLU A 79 2.38 3.66 -10.34
N LEU A 80 2.65 2.57 -11.06
CA LEU A 80 3.45 1.46 -10.56
C LEU A 80 4.94 1.81 -10.55
N ASP A 81 5.45 2.42 -11.63
CA ASP A 81 6.85 2.83 -11.72
C ASP A 81 7.21 3.84 -10.61
N ARG A 82 6.31 4.75 -10.28
CA ARG A 82 6.44 5.66 -9.13
C ARG A 82 6.68 4.91 -7.84
N VAL A 83 5.83 3.93 -7.52
CA VAL A 83 5.89 3.16 -6.27
C VAL A 83 7.13 2.27 -6.22
N LEU A 84 7.60 1.79 -7.38
CA LEU A 84 8.84 1.04 -7.51
C LEU A 84 10.09 1.93 -7.38
N GLY A 85 9.94 3.26 -7.45
CA GLY A 85 11.05 4.21 -7.41
C GLY A 85 11.71 4.44 -8.77
N GLY A 86 10.91 4.38 -9.85
CA GLY A 86 11.33 4.63 -11.23
C GLY A 86 11.40 3.40 -12.12
N GLY A 87 10.84 2.26 -11.67
CA GLY A 87 10.77 1.03 -12.47
C GLY A 87 11.38 -0.20 -11.80
N ILE A 88 11.41 -1.30 -12.53
CA ILE A 88 11.86 -2.62 -12.07
C ILE A 88 13.39 -2.69 -12.08
N VAL A 89 13.98 -3.08 -10.95
CA VAL A 89 15.43 -3.30 -10.83
C VAL A 89 15.77 -4.75 -11.24
N PRO A 90 16.78 -4.98 -12.08
CA PRO A 90 17.23 -6.33 -12.45
C PRO A 90 17.57 -7.18 -11.22
N GLY A 91 17.17 -8.45 -11.24
CA GLY A 91 17.42 -9.36 -10.13
C GLY A 91 16.66 -9.05 -8.84
N SER A 92 15.68 -8.13 -8.87
CA SER A 92 14.85 -7.82 -7.71
C SER A 92 13.74 -8.85 -7.49
N LEU A 93 13.39 -9.07 -6.22
CA LEU A 93 12.24 -9.86 -5.81
C LEU A 93 11.19 -8.94 -5.20
N VAL A 94 10.03 -8.82 -5.86
CA VAL A 94 8.95 -7.91 -5.51
C VAL A 94 7.73 -8.70 -5.05
N LEU A 95 7.25 -8.45 -3.84
CA LEU A 95 6.01 -9.01 -3.32
C LEU A 95 4.85 -8.02 -3.53
N VAL A 96 3.77 -8.49 -4.14
CA VAL A 96 2.51 -7.75 -4.28
C VAL A 96 1.45 -8.41 -3.41
N GLY A 97 1.16 -7.77 -2.26
CA GLY A 97 0.19 -8.23 -1.27
C GLY A 97 -1.15 -7.47 -1.36
N GLY A 98 -2.15 -7.97 -0.66
CA GLY A 98 -3.47 -7.35 -0.55
C GLY A 98 -4.61 -8.36 -0.53
N ASP A 99 -5.82 -7.89 -0.23
CA ASP A 99 -7.02 -8.72 -0.13
C ASP A 99 -7.32 -9.50 -1.44
N PRO A 100 -7.95 -10.68 -1.37
CA PRO A 100 -8.43 -11.38 -2.56
C PRO A 100 -9.41 -10.50 -3.35
N GLY A 101 -9.25 -10.49 -4.69
CA GLY A 101 -10.10 -9.70 -5.59
C GLY A 101 -9.78 -8.20 -5.65
N ILE A 102 -8.74 -7.69 -4.96
CA ILE A 102 -8.35 -6.28 -4.97
C ILE A 102 -7.77 -5.81 -6.32
N GLY A 103 -7.24 -6.72 -7.15
CA GLY A 103 -6.68 -6.41 -8.46
C GLY A 103 -5.21 -6.77 -8.69
N LYS A 104 -4.56 -7.50 -7.78
CA LYS A 104 -3.14 -7.88 -7.88
C LYS A 104 -2.78 -8.56 -9.20
N SER A 105 -3.44 -9.68 -9.48
CA SER A 105 -3.22 -10.46 -10.71
C SER A 105 -3.60 -9.68 -11.97
N THR A 106 -4.58 -8.76 -11.86
CA THR A 106 -4.97 -7.86 -12.94
C THR A 106 -3.85 -6.87 -13.27
N LEU A 107 -3.28 -6.20 -12.25
CA LEU A 107 -2.16 -5.30 -12.45
C LEU A 107 -0.97 -6.00 -13.10
N LEU A 108 -0.58 -7.16 -12.56
CA LEU A 108 0.59 -7.88 -13.08
C LEU A 108 0.37 -8.41 -14.50
N LEU A 109 -0.85 -8.81 -14.85
CA LEU A 109 -1.17 -9.19 -16.23
C LEU A 109 -1.11 -7.99 -17.18
N GLN A 110 -1.50 -6.77 -16.73
CA GLN A 110 -1.33 -5.53 -17.50
C GLN A 110 0.14 -5.13 -17.64
N VAL A 111 0.97 -5.34 -16.61
CA VAL A 111 2.44 -5.19 -16.71
C VAL A 111 2.98 -6.12 -17.80
N CYS A 112 2.57 -7.40 -17.76
CA CYS A 112 2.96 -8.36 -18.81
C CYS A 112 2.53 -7.89 -20.20
N GLN A 113 1.31 -7.37 -20.37
CA GLN A 113 0.81 -6.88 -21.65
C GLN A 113 1.68 -5.76 -22.22
N ARG A 114 2.07 -4.80 -21.39
CA ARG A 114 2.87 -3.64 -21.83
C ARG A 114 4.32 -4.03 -22.09
N MET A 115 4.95 -4.75 -21.17
CA MET A 115 6.36 -5.11 -21.30
C MET A 115 6.62 -6.21 -22.33
N ALA A 116 5.68 -7.13 -22.58
CA ALA A 116 5.84 -8.18 -23.57
C ALA A 116 5.91 -7.70 -25.03
N GLN A 117 5.73 -6.41 -25.27
CA GLN A 117 5.99 -5.80 -26.58
C GLN A 117 7.48 -5.77 -26.91
N MET A 118 8.35 -5.70 -25.90
CA MET A 118 9.81 -5.57 -26.06
C MET A 118 10.59 -6.68 -25.35
N LYS A 119 10.00 -7.38 -24.37
CA LYS A 119 10.66 -8.31 -23.47
C LYS A 119 9.98 -9.66 -23.46
N LYS A 120 10.77 -10.71 -23.25
CA LYS A 120 10.25 -12.07 -23.01
C LYS A 120 9.82 -12.21 -21.55
N ILE A 121 8.55 -12.50 -21.31
CA ILE A 121 7.95 -12.59 -19.97
C ILE A 121 7.40 -13.97 -19.74
N LEU A 122 7.59 -14.50 -18.54
CA LEU A 122 7.01 -15.77 -18.10
C LEU A 122 6.02 -15.52 -16.96
N TYR A 123 4.73 -15.79 -17.20
CA TYR A 123 3.69 -15.77 -16.19
C TYR A 123 3.40 -17.19 -15.71
N ILE A 124 3.60 -17.43 -14.42
CA ILE A 124 3.42 -18.73 -13.78
C ILE A 124 2.20 -18.64 -12.86
N SER A 125 1.20 -19.47 -13.13
CA SER A 125 -0.02 -19.54 -12.35
C SER A 125 -0.14 -20.88 -11.64
N GLY A 126 -0.38 -20.84 -10.33
CA GLY A 126 -0.72 -22.02 -9.55
C GLY A 126 -2.21 -22.09 -9.16
N GLU A 127 -2.99 -21.05 -9.46
CA GLU A 127 -4.41 -20.97 -9.08
C GLU A 127 -5.36 -21.07 -10.27
N GLU A 128 -4.99 -20.48 -11.40
CA GLU A 128 -5.84 -20.41 -12.58
C GLU A 128 -5.29 -21.25 -13.73
N SER A 129 -6.21 -21.86 -14.48
CA SER A 129 -5.86 -22.57 -15.73
C SER A 129 -5.55 -21.57 -16.85
N GLN A 130 -4.85 -22.06 -17.90
CA GLN A 130 -4.54 -21.26 -19.09
C GLN A 130 -5.79 -20.62 -19.71
N ALA A 131 -6.90 -21.36 -19.76
CA ALA A 131 -8.16 -20.87 -20.30
C ALA A 131 -8.74 -19.71 -19.47
N GLN A 132 -8.68 -19.78 -18.14
CA GLN A 132 -9.17 -18.72 -17.25
C GLN A 132 -8.34 -17.45 -17.39
N ILE A 133 -7.00 -17.59 -17.43
CA ILE A 133 -6.10 -16.44 -17.66
C ILE A 133 -6.37 -15.83 -19.03
N LYS A 134 -6.58 -16.65 -20.08
CA LYS A 134 -6.90 -16.16 -21.41
C LYS A 134 -8.22 -15.39 -21.46
N LEU A 135 -9.26 -15.86 -20.76
CA LEU A 135 -10.53 -15.14 -20.64
C LEU A 135 -10.36 -13.78 -19.98
N ARG A 136 -9.51 -13.69 -18.94
CA ARG A 136 -9.20 -12.42 -18.29
C ARG A 136 -8.39 -11.50 -19.21
N ALA A 137 -7.37 -12.03 -19.87
CA ALA A 137 -6.54 -11.30 -20.81
C ALA A 137 -7.35 -10.69 -21.98
N ASN A 138 -8.35 -11.39 -22.49
CA ASN A 138 -9.20 -10.90 -23.58
C ASN A 138 -9.96 -9.60 -23.24
N ARG A 139 -10.18 -9.30 -21.95
CA ARG A 139 -10.81 -8.04 -21.50
C ARG A 139 -9.85 -6.86 -21.51
N MET A 140 -8.55 -7.12 -21.49
CA MET A 140 -7.50 -6.11 -21.39
C MET A 140 -6.94 -5.70 -22.76
N GLY A 141 -7.24 -6.45 -23.82
CA GLY A 141 -6.77 -6.18 -25.19
C GLY A 141 -5.82 -7.24 -25.71
N ASN A 142 -4.92 -6.84 -26.60
CA ASN A 142 -4.03 -7.75 -27.30
C ASN A 142 -2.75 -8.04 -26.50
N PHE A 143 -2.29 -9.27 -26.59
CA PHE A 143 -1.03 -9.75 -26.01
C PHE A 143 -0.12 -10.28 -27.13
N THR A 144 1.17 -10.14 -26.96
CA THR A 144 2.19 -10.66 -27.91
C THR A 144 2.57 -12.09 -27.58
N SER A 145 3.21 -12.76 -28.53
CA SER A 145 3.77 -14.13 -28.33
C SER A 145 4.97 -14.16 -27.36
N SER A 146 5.50 -13.00 -26.97
CA SER A 146 6.58 -12.87 -25.99
C SER A 146 6.11 -13.10 -24.55
N LEU A 147 4.80 -13.12 -24.30
CA LEU A 147 4.23 -13.56 -23.03
C LEU A 147 4.04 -15.07 -23.03
N LEU A 148 4.86 -15.77 -22.28
CA LEU A 148 4.78 -17.20 -22.04
C LEU A 148 3.93 -17.46 -20.79
N LEU A 149 3.08 -18.51 -20.85
CA LEU A 149 2.20 -18.90 -19.75
C LEU A 149 2.53 -20.31 -19.32
N LEU A 150 2.78 -20.52 -18.03
CA LEU A 150 3.00 -21.81 -17.39
C LEU A 150 1.99 -21.99 -16.24
N CYS A 151 1.23 -23.09 -16.27
CA CYS A 151 0.38 -23.49 -15.13
C CYS A 151 1.06 -24.66 -14.43
N GLU A 152 1.82 -24.35 -13.37
CA GLU A 152 2.64 -25.31 -12.62
C GLU A 152 2.84 -24.79 -11.19
N THR A 153 2.99 -25.73 -10.24
CA THR A 153 3.18 -25.41 -8.82
C THR A 153 4.45 -26.05 -8.23
N ASN A 154 5.04 -27.03 -8.92
CA ASN A 154 6.28 -27.68 -8.50
C ASN A 154 7.50 -26.81 -8.79
N LEU A 155 8.24 -26.43 -7.73
CA LEU A 155 9.40 -25.53 -7.83
C LEU A 155 10.55 -26.10 -8.67
N GLY A 156 10.75 -27.41 -8.69
CA GLY A 156 11.79 -28.04 -9.49
C GLY A 156 11.55 -27.87 -10.98
N ILE A 157 10.29 -28.06 -11.41
CA ILE A 157 9.85 -27.86 -12.80
C ILE A 157 9.94 -26.37 -13.17
N ILE A 158 9.40 -25.50 -12.32
CA ILE A 158 9.42 -24.05 -12.51
C ILE A 158 10.85 -23.53 -12.69
N ARG A 159 11.76 -23.94 -11.82
CA ARG A 159 13.17 -23.59 -11.90
C ARG A 159 13.78 -24.00 -13.25
N SER A 160 13.57 -25.26 -13.66
CA SER A 160 14.08 -25.78 -14.94
C SER A 160 13.57 -24.96 -16.13
N VAL A 161 12.29 -24.56 -16.11
CA VAL A 161 11.69 -23.72 -17.16
C VAL A 161 12.31 -22.32 -17.17
N ILE A 162 12.48 -21.66 -16.02
CA ILE A 162 13.11 -20.33 -15.93
C ILE A 162 14.56 -20.38 -16.43
N GLU A 163 15.32 -21.39 -16.03
CA GLU A 163 16.72 -21.56 -16.45
C GLU A 163 16.85 -21.83 -17.97
N LYS A 164 15.89 -22.54 -18.56
CA LYS A 164 15.83 -22.84 -19.99
C LYS A 164 15.37 -21.64 -20.82
N GLU A 165 14.23 -21.05 -20.45
CA GLU A 165 13.58 -20.02 -21.25
C GLU A 165 14.24 -18.64 -21.11
N ARG A 166 14.98 -18.41 -20.00
CA ARG A 166 15.68 -17.15 -19.69
C ARG A 166 14.81 -15.92 -19.94
N PRO A 167 13.63 -15.83 -19.29
CA PRO A 167 12.77 -14.65 -19.42
C PRO A 167 13.43 -13.41 -18.80
N GLU A 168 13.02 -12.22 -19.24
CA GLU A 168 13.49 -10.95 -18.67
C GLU A 168 12.61 -10.45 -17.50
N LEU A 169 11.48 -11.10 -17.28
CA LEU A 169 10.59 -10.90 -16.14
C LEU A 169 9.81 -12.18 -15.83
N VAL A 170 9.66 -12.51 -14.56
CA VAL A 170 8.83 -13.64 -14.10
C VAL A 170 7.74 -13.12 -13.16
N ILE A 171 6.52 -13.61 -13.34
CA ILE A 171 5.40 -13.40 -12.43
C ILE A 171 4.99 -14.74 -11.82
N ILE A 172 4.82 -14.78 -10.49
CA ILE A 172 4.36 -15.96 -9.72
C ILE A 172 3.00 -15.62 -9.10
N ASP A 173 1.93 -16.28 -9.54
CA ASP A 173 0.55 -16.03 -9.10
C ASP A 173 -0.15 -17.36 -8.69
N SER A 174 -0.16 -17.71 -7.39
CA SER A 174 0.41 -17.05 -6.22
C SER A 174 1.46 -17.91 -5.51
N ILE A 175 2.22 -17.32 -4.61
CA ILE A 175 3.26 -18.00 -3.83
C ILE A 175 2.69 -19.11 -2.94
N GLN A 176 1.44 -18.96 -2.49
CA GLN A 176 0.79 -19.91 -1.59
C GLN A 176 0.53 -21.28 -2.23
N THR A 177 0.47 -21.36 -3.55
CA THR A 177 0.24 -22.61 -4.28
C THR A 177 1.53 -23.33 -4.63
N MET A 178 2.67 -22.66 -4.55
CA MET A 178 3.98 -23.22 -4.88
C MET A 178 4.45 -24.21 -3.81
N TYR A 179 5.11 -25.29 -4.23
CA TYR A 179 5.64 -26.27 -3.31
C TYR A 179 6.97 -26.88 -3.78
N SER A 180 7.80 -27.22 -2.80
CA SER A 180 8.99 -28.02 -2.95
C SER A 180 8.73 -29.44 -2.45
N GLU A 181 9.17 -30.45 -3.18
CA GLU A 181 9.13 -31.86 -2.74
C GLU A 181 10.08 -32.12 -1.56
N ASP A 182 11.10 -31.27 -1.38
CA ASP A 182 12.05 -31.36 -0.27
C ASP A 182 11.44 -30.96 1.08
N VAL A 183 10.28 -30.30 1.08
CA VAL A 183 9.57 -29.84 2.26
C VAL A 183 8.28 -30.66 2.44
N THR A 184 8.16 -31.36 3.56
CA THR A 184 7.07 -32.30 3.82
C THR A 184 5.73 -31.67 4.22
N SER A 185 5.72 -30.38 4.52
CA SER A 185 4.50 -29.66 4.88
C SER A 185 3.62 -29.34 3.67
N ALA A 186 2.32 -29.13 3.89
CA ALA A 186 1.36 -28.86 2.82
C ALA A 186 1.66 -27.55 2.07
N PRO A 187 1.29 -27.42 0.78
CA PRO A 187 1.33 -26.16 0.06
C PRO A 187 0.59 -25.06 0.83
N GLY A 188 1.12 -23.83 0.82
CA GLY A 188 0.57 -22.69 1.58
C GLY A 188 0.99 -22.63 3.05
N SER A 189 1.66 -23.66 3.59
CA SER A 189 2.27 -23.60 4.92
C SER A 189 3.42 -22.59 4.98
N VAL A 190 3.76 -22.12 6.18
CA VAL A 190 4.86 -21.15 6.38
C VAL A 190 6.17 -21.68 5.81
N SER A 191 6.48 -22.96 6.05
CA SER A 191 7.71 -23.60 5.57
C SER A 191 7.77 -23.65 4.05
N GLN A 192 6.68 -24.07 3.39
CA GLN A 192 6.61 -24.11 1.93
C GLN A 192 6.76 -22.72 1.30
N VAL A 193 6.04 -21.74 1.83
CA VAL A 193 6.06 -20.35 1.33
C VAL A 193 7.45 -19.73 1.51
N ARG A 194 8.12 -19.99 2.64
CA ARG A 194 9.50 -19.52 2.88
C ARG A 194 10.50 -20.19 1.92
N GLU A 195 10.41 -21.52 1.76
CA GLU A 195 11.31 -22.24 0.85
C GLU A 195 11.09 -21.82 -0.61
N SER A 196 9.83 -21.69 -1.05
CA SER A 196 9.50 -21.19 -2.38
C SER A 196 10.10 -19.80 -2.62
N THR A 197 9.95 -18.90 -1.65
CA THR A 197 10.51 -17.55 -1.75
C THR A 197 12.04 -17.55 -1.79
N ASN A 198 12.69 -18.43 -1.01
CA ASN A 198 14.14 -18.60 -1.03
C ASN A 198 14.66 -19.07 -2.41
N VAL A 199 13.97 -20.03 -3.02
CA VAL A 199 14.29 -20.50 -4.38
C VAL A 199 14.15 -19.36 -5.40
N PHE A 200 13.05 -18.60 -5.37
CA PHE A 200 12.86 -17.45 -6.27
C PHE A 200 13.87 -16.34 -6.02
N MET A 201 14.27 -16.08 -4.79
CA MET A 201 15.32 -15.11 -4.47
C MET A 201 16.67 -15.54 -5.07
N GLN A 202 17.03 -16.82 -4.95
CA GLN A 202 18.26 -17.35 -5.56
C GLN A 202 18.24 -17.24 -7.09
N LEU A 203 17.11 -17.57 -7.72
CA LEU A 203 16.92 -17.42 -9.16
C LEU A 203 17.00 -15.95 -9.60
N ALA A 204 16.32 -15.05 -8.91
CA ALA A 204 16.34 -13.63 -9.22
C ALA A 204 17.77 -13.08 -9.17
N LYS A 205 18.48 -13.30 -8.07
CA LYS A 205 19.86 -12.81 -7.88
C LYS A 205 20.87 -13.50 -8.78
N GLY A 206 20.76 -14.83 -8.93
CA GLY A 206 21.72 -15.62 -9.72
C GLY A 206 21.61 -15.42 -11.22
N LEU A 207 20.42 -15.14 -11.73
CA LEU A 207 20.16 -14.93 -13.16
C LEU A 207 19.96 -13.45 -13.54
N CYS A 208 19.98 -12.52 -12.57
CA CYS A 208 19.62 -11.12 -12.72
C CYS A 208 18.22 -10.91 -13.34
N ILE A 209 17.27 -11.81 -13.08
CA ILE A 209 15.90 -11.76 -13.59
C ILE A 209 14.99 -11.21 -12.48
N PRO A 210 14.27 -10.09 -12.69
CA PRO A 210 13.29 -9.61 -11.72
C PRO A 210 12.12 -10.59 -11.62
N ILE A 211 11.66 -10.84 -10.40
CA ILE A 211 10.55 -11.75 -10.12
C ILE A 211 9.51 -11.02 -9.27
N PHE A 212 8.25 -10.99 -9.74
CA PHE A 212 7.10 -10.56 -8.95
C PHE A 212 6.39 -11.76 -8.37
N ILE A 213 6.07 -11.68 -7.08
CA ILE A 213 5.33 -12.69 -6.34
C ILE A 213 4.01 -12.10 -5.86
N VAL A 214 2.90 -12.73 -6.20
CA VAL A 214 1.59 -12.42 -5.65
C VAL A 214 1.42 -13.14 -4.31
N GLY A 215 1.03 -12.40 -3.27
CA GLY A 215 0.69 -12.94 -1.96
C GLY A 215 -0.73 -12.54 -1.53
N HIS A 216 -1.52 -13.49 -1.03
CA HIS A 216 -2.84 -13.21 -0.47
C HIS A 216 -2.76 -12.98 1.03
N VAL A 217 -3.39 -11.90 1.53
CA VAL A 217 -3.58 -11.69 2.97
C VAL A 217 -4.75 -12.56 3.43
N THR A 218 -4.50 -13.46 4.38
CA THR A 218 -5.56 -14.28 4.96
C THR A 218 -6.00 -13.70 6.30
N LYS A 219 -7.29 -13.46 6.45
CA LYS A 219 -7.89 -13.03 7.74
C LYS A 219 -7.98 -14.19 8.75
N GLU A 220 -7.84 -15.44 8.32
CA GLU A 220 -8.14 -16.66 9.08
C GLU A 220 -6.93 -17.58 9.31
N GLY A 221 -5.75 -17.07 9.44
CA GLY A 221 -4.63 -17.73 10.10
C GLY A 221 -4.17 -19.13 9.63
N THR A 222 -4.78 -19.77 8.62
CA THR A 222 -4.43 -21.12 8.16
C THR A 222 -3.39 -21.18 7.05
N VAL A 223 -3.20 -20.09 6.32
CA VAL A 223 -2.24 -19.97 5.22
C VAL A 223 -1.23 -18.87 5.55
N ALA A 224 0.05 -19.09 5.24
CA ALA A 224 1.10 -18.12 5.47
C ALA A 224 0.81 -16.80 4.73
N GLY A 225 0.65 -15.73 5.50
CA GLY A 225 0.39 -14.40 4.95
C GLY A 225 1.66 -13.73 4.40
N PRO A 226 1.53 -12.63 3.63
CA PRO A 226 2.66 -11.90 3.05
C PRO A 226 3.68 -11.41 4.08
N ARG A 227 3.29 -11.13 5.32
CA ARG A 227 4.20 -10.68 6.39
C ARG A 227 5.38 -11.60 6.65
N VAL A 228 5.20 -12.92 6.46
CA VAL A 228 6.29 -13.89 6.59
C VAL A 228 7.39 -13.63 5.57
N LEU A 229 7.05 -13.07 4.41
CA LEU A 229 7.93 -12.85 3.26
C LEU A 229 8.57 -11.46 3.25
N GLU A 230 8.02 -10.49 3.99
CA GLU A 230 8.48 -9.09 3.96
C GLU A 230 9.97 -8.93 4.21
N HIS A 231 10.55 -9.78 5.07
CA HIS A 231 11.98 -9.72 5.38
C HIS A 231 12.86 -10.32 4.27
N MET A 232 12.32 -11.25 3.47
CA MET A 232 13.05 -12.00 2.45
C MET A 232 13.13 -11.27 1.11
N VAL A 233 12.10 -10.48 0.77
CA VAL A 233 12.00 -9.78 -0.52
C VAL A 233 12.65 -8.40 -0.49
N ASP A 234 12.97 -7.85 -1.66
CA ASP A 234 13.57 -6.52 -1.79
C ASP A 234 12.54 -5.40 -1.70
N THR A 235 11.37 -5.62 -2.30
CA THR A 235 10.27 -4.64 -2.34
C THR A 235 8.96 -5.32 -1.94
N VAL A 236 8.17 -4.65 -1.12
CA VAL A 236 6.82 -5.07 -0.71
C VAL A 236 5.83 -3.99 -1.10
N LEU A 237 4.89 -4.34 -1.95
CA LEU A 237 3.79 -3.50 -2.39
C LEU A 237 2.48 -4.04 -1.84
N TYR A 238 1.67 -3.20 -1.20
CA TYR A 238 0.34 -3.59 -0.75
C TYR A 238 -0.74 -2.82 -1.50
N PHE A 239 -1.72 -3.57 -2.00
CA PHE A 239 -2.98 -3.00 -2.43
C PHE A 239 -3.89 -2.75 -1.24
N GLU A 240 -4.34 -1.50 -1.12
CA GLU A 240 -5.31 -1.02 -0.14
C GLU A 240 -6.57 -0.53 -0.88
N GLY A 241 -7.72 -0.67 -0.27
CA GLY A 241 -8.99 -0.14 -0.78
C GLY A 241 -10.18 -0.96 -0.34
N ASP A 242 -11.35 -0.35 -0.27
CA ASP A 242 -12.60 -1.04 -0.03
C ASP A 242 -13.08 -1.73 -1.33
N ARG A 243 -13.67 -2.92 -1.22
CA ARG A 243 -14.23 -3.64 -2.37
C ARG A 243 -15.36 -2.86 -3.07
N HIS A 244 -16.01 -1.96 -2.34
CA HIS A 244 -17.08 -1.11 -2.84
C HIS A 244 -16.59 0.23 -3.39
N ALA A 245 -15.35 0.64 -3.07
CA ALA A 245 -14.75 1.84 -3.64
C ALA A 245 -14.20 1.55 -5.04
N SER A 246 -14.35 2.51 -5.96
CA SER A 246 -13.81 2.38 -7.32
C SER A 246 -12.28 2.41 -7.35
N TYR A 247 -11.65 2.98 -6.31
CA TYR A 247 -10.21 3.19 -6.24
C TYR A 247 -9.48 2.11 -5.49
N ARG A 248 -8.22 1.96 -5.91
CA ARG A 248 -7.23 1.08 -5.32
C ARG A 248 -5.95 1.88 -5.14
N ILE A 249 -5.40 1.85 -3.94
CA ILE A 249 -4.11 2.46 -3.62
C ILE A 249 -3.08 1.34 -3.58
N LEU A 250 -1.99 1.51 -4.30
CA LEU A 250 -0.82 0.66 -4.22
C LEU A 250 0.24 1.39 -3.40
N ARG A 251 0.63 0.83 -2.27
CA ARG A 251 1.60 1.43 -1.34
C ARG A 251 2.86 0.58 -1.25
N ALA A 252 4.03 1.23 -1.29
CA ALA A 252 5.29 0.59 -0.92
C ALA A 252 5.42 0.54 0.60
N VAL A 253 5.44 -0.67 1.17
CA VAL A 253 5.69 -0.90 2.60
C VAL A 253 7.18 -1.12 2.88
N LYS A 254 7.88 -1.70 1.90
CA LYS A 254 9.33 -1.87 1.88
C LYS A 254 9.84 -1.66 0.46
N ASN A 255 10.91 -0.88 0.32
CA ASN A 255 11.58 -0.73 -0.97
C ASN A 255 13.08 -0.47 -0.73
N ARG A 256 13.94 -1.43 -1.13
CA ARG A 256 15.40 -1.27 -1.02
C ARG A 256 15.98 -0.35 -2.10
N PHE A 257 15.20 -0.06 -3.13
CA PHE A 257 15.65 0.66 -4.32
C PHE A 257 15.00 2.04 -4.46
N GLY A 258 14.14 2.44 -3.52
CA GLY A 258 13.44 3.72 -3.57
C GLY A 258 12.73 4.06 -2.26
N SER A 259 11.94 5.12 -2.30
CA SER A 259 11.15 5.57 -1.15
C SER A 259 10.01 4.59 -0.84
N THR A 260 9.75 4.37 0.44
CA THR A 260 8.54 3.65 0.90
C THR A 260 7.34 4.57 1.08
N ASN A 261 7.52 5.87 0.84
CA ASN A 261 6.45 6.85 1.03
C ASN A 261 5.60 7.10 -0.23
N GLU A 262 5.95 6.47 -1.36
CA GLU A 262 5.21 6.65 -2.61
C GLU A 262 3.96 5.78 -2.68
N ILE A 263 2.90 6.35 -3.26
CA ILE A 263 1.67 5.62 -3.58
C ILE A 263 1.34 5.71 -5.06
N GLY A 264 0.72 4.64 -5.57
CA GLY A 264 0.06 4.60 -6.88
C GLY A 264 -1.45 4.54 -6.71
N VAL A 265 -2.18 5.33 -7.50
CA VAL A 265 -3.64 5.36 -7.43
C VAL A 265 -4.23 4.82 -8.73
N PHE A 266 -5.12 3.85 -8.58
CA PHE A 266 -5.76 3.15 -9.68
C PHE A 266 -7.28 3.15 -9.53
N GLU A 267 -7.98 3.19 -10.64
CA GLU A 267 -9.41 2.93 -10.72
C GLU A 267 -9.66 1.54 -11.31
N MET A 268 -10.54 0.75 -10.67
CA MET A 268 -10.93 -0.55 -11.20
C MET A 268 -12.05 -0.37 -12.22
N ARG A 269 -11.79 -0.70 -13.48
CA ARG A 269 -12.76 -0.69 -14.59
C ARG A 269 -12.96 -2.09 -15.19
N GLN A 270 -13.91 -2.24 -16.10
CA GLN A 270 -14.13 -3.51 -16.81
C GLN A 270 -12.89 -3.95 -17.63
N SER A 271 -12.13 -2.99 -18.16
CA SER A 271 -10.89 -3.21 -18.90
C SER A 271 -9.66 -3.50 -18.02
N GLY A 272 -9.80 -3.48 -16.69
CA GLY A 272 -8.71 -3.65 -15.72
C GLY A 272 -8.49 -2.42 -14.87
N LEU A 273 -7.28 -2.27 -14.34
CA LEU A 273 -6.85 -1.12 -13.55
C LEU A 273 -6.42 0.01 -14.48
N VAL A 274 -6.96 1.20 -14.24
CA VAL A 274 -6.62 2.42 -14.96
C VAL A 274 -5.93 3.37 -13.99
N GLU A 275 -4.83 3.97 -14.44
CA GLU A 275 -4.06 4.94 -13.66
C GLU A 275 -4.87 6.21 -13.42
N VAL A 276 -4.85 6.73 -12.20
CA VAL A 276 -5.46 8.01 -11.85
C VAL A 276 -4.37 9.08 -11.82
N GLU A 277 -4.25 9.85 -12.90
CA GLU A 277 -3.21 10.87 -13.02
C GLU A 277 -3.35 11.98 -11.97
N ASN A 278 -4.58 12.37 -11.68
CA ASN A 278 -4.88 13.38 -10.67
C ASN A 278 -5.92 12.88 -9.64
N PRO A 279 -5.48 12.23 -8.55
CA PRO A 279 -6.39 11.80 -7.50
C PRO A 279 -7.19 12.93 -6.87
N SER A 280 -6.60 14.13 -6.76
CA SER A 280 -7.26 15.29 -6.15
C SER A 280 -8.49 15.75 -6.93
N GLU A 281 -8.42 15.86 -8.26
CA GLU A 281 -9.57 16.20 -9.11
C GLU A 281 -10.74 15.25 -8.90
N TYR A 282 -10.40 13.98 -8.78
CA TYR A 282 -11.39 12.97 -8.59
C TYR A 282 -12.02 13.02 -7.19
N MET A 283 -11.20 13.16 -6.14
CA MET A 283 -11.68 13.25 -4.75
C MET A 283 -12.60 14.47 -4.53
N LEU A 284 -12.44 15.49 -5.36
CA LEU A 284 -13.26 16.70 -5.31
C LEU A 284 -14.47 16.65 -6.26
N SER A 285 -14.57 15.62 -7.11
CA SER A 285 -15.70 15.49 -8.03
C SER A 285 -17.01 15.25 -7.26
N GLY A 286 -18.04 16.04 -7.57
CA GLY A 286 -19.34 15.95 -6.88
C GLY A 286 -19.42 16.68 -5.54
N LYS A 287 -18.41 17.49 -5.18
CA LYS A 287 -18.48 18.37 -4.02
C LYS A 287 -19.70 19.30 -4.14
N PRO A 288 -20.56 19.38 -3.11
CA PRO A 288 -21.72 20.27 -3.13
C PRO A 288 -21.29 21.74 -3.05
N GLU A 289 -21.92 22.58 -3.85
CA GLU A 289 -21.72 24.04 -3.80
C GLU A 289 -22.44 24.63 -2.58
N ASN A 290 -21.79 25.60 -1.92
CA ASN A 290 -22.36 26.37 -0.79
C ASN A 290 -22.93 25.51 0.37
N ALA A 291 -22.38 24.31 0.60
CA ALA A 291 -22.81 23.44 1.69
C ALA A 291 -22.04 23.74 2.98
N SER A 292 -22.77 23.93 4.09
CA SER A 292 -22.15 23.97 5.41
C SER A 292 -21.60 22.60 5.79
N GLY A 293 -20.45 22.57 6.46
CA GLY A 293 -19.79 21.33 6.88
C GLY A 293 -18.91 20.69 5.83
N SER A 294 -18.75 21.27 4.63
CA SER A 294 -17.81 20.79 3.60
C SER A 294 -16.59 21.71 3.52
N VAL A 295 -15.40 21.11 3.59
CA VAL A 295 -14.10 21.80 3.53
C VAL A 295 -13.12 20.99 2.70
N VAL A 296 -12.33 21.65 1.86
CA VAL A 296 -11.22 21.00 1.19
C VAL A 296 -9.96 21.13 2.03
N ALA A 297 -9.32 19.99 2.29
CA ALA A 297 -8.02 19.92 2.96
C ALA A 297 -6.97 19.29 2.05
N CYS A 298 -5.69 19.52 2.36
CA CYS A 298 -4.57 18.88 1.68
C CYS A 298 -3.83 17.94 2.62
N SER A 299 -3.82 16.65 2.28
CA SER A 299 -2.99 15.62 2.90
C SER A 299 -1.77 15.33 2.03
N MET A 300 -0.69 14.84 2.64
CA MET A 300 0.46 14.28 1.92
C MET A 300 0.47 12.77 2.07
N GLU A 301 0.50 12.08 0.96
CA GLU A 301 0.80 10.67 0.91
C GLU A 301 2.17 10.47 0.26
N GLY A 302 3.18 10.27 1.12
CA GLY A 302 4.58 10.32 0.71
C GLY A 302 5.02 11.70 0.26
N THR A 303 5.36 11.84 -1.00
CA THR A 303 5.70 13.12 -1.63
C THR A 303 4.55 13.72 -2.42
N ARG A 304 3.39 13.04 -2.48
CA ARG A 304 2.24 13.45 -3.30
C ARG A 304 1.21 14.21 -2.47
N PRO A 305 0.94 15.47 -2.77
CA PRO A 305 -0.19 16.18 -2.19
C PRO A 305 -1.51 15.62 -2.76
N ILE A 306 -2.47 15.34 -1.88
CA ILE A 306 -3.82 14.90 -2.22
C ILE A 306 -4.81 15.86 -1.59
N LEU A 307 -5.58 16.53 -2.43
CA LEU A 307 -6.70 17.35 -1.97
C LEU A 307 -7.91 16.44 -1.78
N LEU A 308 -8.58 16.61 -0.65
CA LEU A 308 -9.72 15.80 -0.27
C LEU A 308 -10.80 16.66 0.38
N GLU A 309 -12.05 16.27 0.19
CA GLU A 309 -13.18 16.89 0.86
C GLU A 309 -13.38 16.24 2.24
N ILE A 310 -13.43 17.07 3.27
CA ILE A 310 -13.84 16.70 4.62
C ILE A 310 -15.26 17.18 4.81
N GLN A 311 -16.15 16.26 5.13
CA GLN A 311 -17.56 16.52 5.41
C GLN A 311 -17.82 16.33 6.90
N ALA A 312 -18.48 17.29 7.54
CA ALA A 312 -18.93 17.17 8.91
C ALA A 312 -20.41 17.51 9.03
N LEU A 313 -21.13 16.72 9.81
CA LEU A 313 -22.50 16.99 10.19
C LEU A 313 -22.60 17.06 11.70
N VAL A 314 -23.00 18.19 12.23
CA VAL A 314 -23.23 18.42 13.66
C VAL A 314 -24.69 18.78 13.88
N CYS A 315 -25.38 18.00 14.71
CA CYS A 315 -26.78 18.25 15.06
C CYS A 315 -27.02 18.00 16.55
N ARG A 316 -28.07 18.60 17.12
CA ARG A 316 -28.43 18.35 18.53
C ARG A 316 -28.84 16.87 18.70
N THR A 317 -28.33 16.24 19.75
CA THR A 317 -28.74 14.88 20.06
C THR A 317 -30.16 14.87 20.67
N ASN A 318 -30.96 13.90 20.23
CA ASN A 318 -32.29 13.65 20.79
C ASN A 318 -32.31 12.50 21.80
N PHE A 319 -31.17 11.84 22.06
CA PHE A 319 -31.08 10.55 22.77
C PHE A 319 -30.27 10.57 24.07
N GLY A 320 -30.01 11.71 24.65
CA GLY A 320 -29.32 11.82 25.95
C GLY A 320 -27.80 11.45 25.92
N MET A 321 -27.35 10.62 24.98
CA MET A 321 -25.92 10.32 24.76
C MET A 321 -25.54 10.71 23.32
N PRO A 322 -24.63 11.66 23.15
CA PRO A 322 -24.18 12.10 21.82
C PRO A 322 -23.49 10.97 21.04
N ARG A 323 -23.87 10.83 19.77
CA ARG A 323 -23.23 9.87 18.85
C ARG A 323 -22.12 10.59 18.10
N ARG A 324 -20.98 9.94 18.01
CA ARG A 324 -19.85 10.44 17.25
C ARG A 324 -19.38 9.35 16.29
N THR A 325 -19.16 9.69 15.03
CA THR A 325 -18.72 8.76 14.00
C THR A 325 -17.67 9.42 13.14
N ALA A 326 -16.62 8.67 12.82
CA ALA A 326 -15.59 9.09 11.89
C ALA A 326 -15.44 8.03 10.80
N ALA A 327 -15.52 8.44 9.55
CA ALA A 327 -15.24 7.61 8.39
C ALA A 327 -14.07 8.22 7.60
N GLY A 328 -13.09 7.40 7.25
CA GLY A 328 -11.90 7.85 6.54
C GLY A 328 -10.82 8.52 7.40
N THR A 329 -11.05 8.73 8.71
CA THR A 329 -10.05 9.27 9.65
C THR A 329 -10.17 8.61 11.02
N ASP A 330 -9.22 8.89 11.92
CA ASP A 330 -9.20 8.31 13.27
C ASP A 330 -10.29 8.90 14.16
N TYR A 331 -11.11 8.03 14.74
CA TYR A 331 -12.21 8.39 15.63
C TYR A 331 -11.72 9.15 16.88
N ASN A 332 -10.61 8.73 17.48
CA ASN A 332 -10.08 9.38 18.69
C ASN A 332 -9.57 10.77 18.37
N ARG A 333 -8.97 10.95 17.18
CA ARG A 333 -8.51 12.27 16.72
C ARG A 333 -9.68 13.26 16.58
N VAL A 334 -10.78 12.84 15.98
CA VAL A 334 -12.01 13.67 15.89
C VAL A 334 -12.51 14.05 17.27
N ASN A 335 -12.54 13.13 18.24
CA ASN A 335 -12.96 13.45 19.61
C ASN A 335 -12.05 14.45 20.30
N LEU A 336 -10.73 14.35 20.11
CA LEU A 336 -9.77 15.31 20.64
C LEU A 336 -10.00 16.71 20.05
N LEU A 337 -10.21 16.81 18.75
CA LEU A 337 -10.49 18.08 18.07
C LEU A 337 -11.83 18.71 18.57
N MET A 338 -12.86 17.90 18.77
CA MET A 338 -14.10 18.36 19.37
C MET A 338 -13.90 18.90 20.79
N ALA A 339 -13.10 18.23 21.62
CA ALA A 339 -12.78 18.72 22.97
C ALA A 339 -12.00 20.06 22.92
N VAL A 340 -11.12 20.26 21.94
CA VAL A 340 -10.45 21.54 21.69
C VAL A 340 -11.47 22.63 21.34
N LEU A 341 -12.43 22.33 20.43
CA LEU A 341 -13.50 23.27 20.06
C LEU A 341 -14.36 23.67 21.27
N GLU A 342 -14.76 22.71 22.11
CA GLU A 342 -15.50 22.99 23.32
C GLU A 342 -14.72 23.90 24.29
N LYS A 343 -13.46 23.51 24.56
CA LYS A 343 -12.69 24.22 25.59
C LYS A 343 -12.15 25.56 25.15
N ARG A 344 -11.77 25.74 23.87
CA ARG A 344 -11.09 26.93 23.35
C ARG A 344 -12.02 27.91 22.65
N LEU A 345 -13.08 27.43 21.99
CA LEU A 345 -14.05 28.24 21.30
C LEU A 345 -15.39 28.40 22.08
N GLY A 346 -15.55 27.68 23.20
CA GLY A 346 -16.78 27.71 23.98
C GLY A 346 -18.00 27.12 23.26
N MET A 347 -17.76 26.22 22.30
CA MET A 347 -18.84 25.56 21.55
C MET A 347 -19.50 24.48 22.40
N SER A 348 -20.83 24.45 22.44
CA SER A 348 -21.59 23.45 23.24
C SER A 348 -21.77 22.15 22.43
N LEU A 349 -20.68 21.42 22.19
CA LEU A 349 -20.70 20.16 21.42
C LEU A 349 -21.02 18.93 22.26
N GLY A 350 -20.97 19.03 23.58
CA GLY A 350 -21.28 17.94 24.52
C GLY A 350 -22.69 17.36 24.38
N ASN A 351 -23.65 18.15 23.82
CA ASN A 351 -25.02 17.72 23.54
C ASN A 351 -25.31 17.60 22.03
N CYS A 352 -24.27 17.43 21.20
CA CYS A 352 -24.42 17.31 19.77
C CYS A 352 -23.90 15.97 19.28
N ASP A 353 -24.66 15.35 18.38
CA ASP A 353 -24.17 14.29 17.52
C ASP A 353 -23.21 14.90 16.49
N ALA A 354 -22.12 14.19 16.18
CA ALA A 354 -21.13 14.63 15.20
C ALA A 354 -20.69 13.47 14.31
N TYR A 355 -20.76 13.71 13.02
CA TYR A 355 -20.36 12.78 11.99
C TYR A 355 -19.30 13.44 11.12
N VAL A 356 -18.15 12.81 10.97
CA VAL A 356 -17.06 13.27 10.09
C VAL A 356 -16.79 12.20 9.05
N ASN A 357 -16.73 12.63 7.79
CA ASN A 357 -16.46 11.75 6.67
C ASN A 357 -15.41 12.38 5.74
N ILE A 358 -14.41 11.59 5.36
CA ILE A 358 -13.52 11.95 4.25
C ILE A 358 -14.12 11.38 2.98
N ALA A 359 -14.46 12.24 2.03
CA ALA A 359 -15.03 11.83 0.76
C ALA A 359 -14.05 10.96 -0.05
N GLY A 360 -14.57 10.06 -0.90
CA GLY A 360 -13.76 9.20 -1.77
C GLY A 360 -13.35 7.85 -1.16
N GLY A 361 -13.73 7.56 0.11
CA GLY A 361 -13.51 6.23 0.71
C GLY A 361 -12.05 5.91 1.06
N ILE A 362 -11.18 6.90 1.12
CA ILE A 362 -9.77 6.75 1.49
C ILE A 362 -9.60 7.03 2.99
N LYS A 363 -8.71 6.28 3.64
CA LYS A 363 -8.31 6.55 5.01
C LYS A 363 -7.12 7.50 5.03
N MET A 364 -7.29 8.65 5.69
CA MET A 364 -6.27 9.66 5.89
C MET A 364 -6.06 9.92 7.38
N ASN A 365 -4.85 9.69 7.86
CA ASN A 365 -4.49 9.86 9.27
C ASN A 365 -3.39 10.92 9.47
N GLU A 366 -3.08 11.69 8.42
CA GLU A 366 -2.08 12.75 8.52
C GLU A 366 -2.60 13.92 9.36
N PRO A 367 -1.85 14.38 10.39
CA PRO A 367 -2.27 15.50 11.25
C PRO A 367 -2.56 16.81 10.51
N ALA A 368 -2.03 16.97 9.30
CA ALA A 368 -2.27 18.17 8.49
C ALA A 368 -3.76 18.42 8.15
N ILE A 369 -4.61 17.36 8.20
CA ILE A 369 -6.05 17.51 7.95
C ILE A 369 -6.84 17.99 9.16
N ASP A 370 -6.24 18.11 10.35
CA ASP A 370 -6.92 18.49 11.59
C ASP A 370 -7.64 19.83 11.46
N LEU A 371 -6.94 20.83 10.90
CA LEU A 371 -7.52 22.15 10.72
C LEU A 371 -8.74 22.09 9.77
N GLY A 372 -8.71 21.24 8.76
CA GLY A 372 -9.85 20.97 7.89
C GLY A 372 -11.02 20.34 8.64
N ILE A 373 -10.76 19.34 9.50
CA ILE A 373 -11.80 18.71 10.34
C ILE A 373 -12.44 19.75 11.28
N VAL A 374 -11.61 20.55 11.94
CA VAL A 374 -12.06 21.65 12.83
C VAL A 374 -12.96 22.62 12.06
N MET A 375 -12.51 23.10 10.90
CA MET A 375 -13.25 24.03 10.07
C MET A 375 -14.58 23.45 9.58
N ALA A 376 -14.60 22.17 9.18
CA ALA A 376 -15.83 21.48 8.78
C ALA A 376 -16.83 21.35 9.93
N LEU A 377 -16.37 20.95 11.13
CA LEU A 377 -17.21 20.87 12.32
C LEU A 377 -17.82 22.23 12.69
N VAL A 378 -17.02 23.30 12.67
CA VAL A 378 -17.47 24.66 12.98
C VAL A 378 -18.44 25.19 11.92
N SER A 379 -18.14 24.97 10.65
CA SER A 379 -19.01 25.33 9.53
C SER A 379 -20.39 24.67 9.66
N SER A 380 -20.43 23.36 9.95
CA SER A 380 -21.67 22.61 10.18
C SER A 380 -22.43 23.15 11.43
N TYR A 381 -21.72 23.33 12.55
CA TYR A 381 -22.33 23.79 13.79
C TYR A 381 -22.96 25.21 13.67
N ARG A 382 -22.28 26.11 12.94
CA ARG A 382 -22.77 27.49 12.70
C ARG A 382 -23.73 27.60 11.52
N ASN A 383 -23.88 26.50 10.75
CA ASN A 383 -24.61 26.46 9.48
C ASN A 383 -24.13 27.55 8.50
N ARG A 384 -22.82 27.73 8.39
CA ARG A 384 -22.18 28.68 7.48
C ARG A 384 -21.23 27.94 6.54
N PRO A 385 -21.46 28.05 5.22
CA PRO A 385 -20.56 27.44 4.25
C PRO A 385 -19.19 28.12 4.24
N ILE A 386 -18.14 27.38 3.93
CA ILE A 386 -16.81 27.91 3.63
C ILE A 386 -16.72 28.06 2.11
N ASP A 387 -16.08 29.15 1.69
CA ASP A 387 -15.85 29.41 0.27
C ASP A 387 -15.22 28.19 -0.41
N GLU A 388 -15.81 27.75 -1.52
CA GLU A 388 -15.45 26.52 -2.21
C GLU A 388 -14.06 26.53 -2.85
N LYS A 389 -13.50 27.74 -3.07
CA LYS A 389 -12.14 27.96 -3.56
C LYS A 389 -11.12 28.10 -2.42
N THR A 390 -11.53 27.79 -1.20
CA THR A 390 -10.66 27.79 -0.03
C THR A 390 -10.18 26.38 0.30
N ILE A 391 -8.88 26.24 0.49
CA ILE A 391 -8.22 25.02 0.98
C ILE A 391 -7.60 25.28 2.33
N VAL A 392 -7.57 24.25 3.18
CA VAL A 392 -7.10 24.35 4.56
C VAL A 392 -6.16 23.22 4.88
N PHE A 393 -5.06 23.49 5.56
CA PHE A 393 -4.22 22.43 6.17
C PHE A 393 -3.46 22.95 7.40
N GLY A 394 -3.23 22.08 8.37
CA GLY A 394 -2.49 22.36 9.59
C GLY A 394 -2.79 21.35 10.69
N GLU A 395 -1.80 21.02 11.50
CA GLU A 395 -2.00 20.20 12.69
C GLU A 395 -2.57 21.07 13.81
N VAL A 396 -3.52 20.55 14.57
CA VAL A 396 -4.14 21.24 15.71
C VAL A 396 -3.71 20.59 17.03
N GLY A 397 -3.06 21.38 17.89
CA GLY A 397 -2.69 20.95 19.23
C GLY A 397 -3.80 21.13 20.26
N LEU A 398 -3.66 20.52 21.43
CA LEU A 398 -4.66 20.54 22.51
C LEU A 398 -4.90 21.92 23.14
N SER A 399 -3.93 22.86 22.98
CA SER A 399 -4.10 24.24 23.39
C SER A 399 -4.87 25.09 22.38
N GLY A 400 -5.22 24.54 21.22
CA GLY A 400 -5.86 25.23 20.11
C GLY A 400 -4.85 25.95 19.20
N GLU A 401 -3.56 25.68 19.35
CA GLU A 401 -2.50 26.15 18.45
C GLU A 401 -2.54 25.41 17.12
N VAL A 402 -2.21 26.11 16.04
CA VAL A 402 -2.04 25.54 14.70
C VAL A 402 -0.56 25.40 14.42
N ARG A 403 -0.12 24.15 14.24
CA ARG A 403 1.28 23.75 14.08
C ARG A 403 1.68 23.57 12.63
N ALA A 404 2.96 23.78 12.36
CA ALA A 404 3.55 23.54 11.05
C ALA A 404 3.38 22.08 10.61
N VAL A 405 3.25 21.92 9.30
CA VAL A 405 3.20 20.62 8.63
C VAL A 405 4.31 20.53 7.60
N ASN A 406 4.67 19.32 7.21
CA ASN A 406 5.70 19.10 6.19
C ASN A 406 5.24 19.55 4.80
N MET A 407 6.19 19.84 3.93
CA MET A 407 6.00 20.13 2.49
C MET A 407 4.89 21.16 2.18
N PRO A 408 4.83 22.32 2.86
CA PRO A 408 3.75 23.29 2.63
C PRO A 408 3.77 23.88 1.22
N GLU A 409 4.96 24.02 0.58
CA GLU A 409 5.07 24.52 -0.80
C GLU A 409 4.37 23.60 -1.79
N GLN A 410 4.52 22.28 -1.64
CA GLN A 410 3.90 21.30 -2.54
C GLN A 410 2.37 21.29 -2.39
N ARG A 411 1.87 21.42 -1.13
CA ARG A 411 0.43 21.52 -0.85
C ARG A 411 -0.21 22.75 -1.51
N VAL A 412 0.44 23.90 -1.38
CA VAL A 412 -0.03 25.13 -2.01
C VAL A 412 0.07 25.09 -3.53
N ALA A 413 1.14 24.50 -4.07
CA ALA A 413 1.30 24.34 -5.52
C ALA A 413 0.20 23.46 -6.13
N GLU A 414 -0.16 22.36 -5.50
CA GLU A 414 -1.26 21.49 -5.95
C GLU A 414 -2.62 22.21 -5.82
N ALA A 415 -2.85 22.91 -4.72
CA ALA A 415 -4.06 23.72 -4.54
C ALA A 415 -4.23 24.73 -5.67
N LYS A 416 -3.17 25.47 -5.98
CA LYS A 416 -3.18 26.45 -7.09
C LYS A 416 -3.44 25.78 -8.44
N LYS A 417 -2.78 24.65 -8.73
CA LYS A 417 -2.97 23.90 -9.95
C LYS A 417 -4.43 23.50 -10.19
N LEU A 418 -5.15 23.22 -9.10
CA LEU A 418 -6.58 22.86 -9.12
C LEU A 418 -7.53 24.07 -9.01
N GLY A 419 -7.02 25.29 -9.08
CA GLY A 419 -7.83 26.51 -9.17
C GLY A 419 -8.32 27.06 -7.83
N PHE A 420 -7.74 26.64 -6.69
CA PHE A 420 -8.02 27.25 -5.40
C PHE A 420 -7.44 28.66 -5.32
N GLU A 421 -8.19 29.59 -4.75
CA GLU A 421 -7.84 31.00 -4.66
C GLU A 421 -7.34 31.40 -3.28
N THR A 422 -7.73 30.68 -2.21
CA THR A 422 -7.32 30.95 -0.83
C THR A 422 -6.79 29.68 -0.17
N CYS A 423 -5.67 29.79 0.53
CA CYS A 423 -5.09 28.73 1.33
C CYS A 423 -4.91 29.20 2.77
N ILE A 424 -5.60 28.53 3.72
CA ILE A 424 -5.45 28.76 5.16
C ILE A 424 -4.46 27.72 5.69
N LEU A 425 -3.34 28.19 6.26
CA LEU A 425 -2.23 27.35 6.67
C LEU A 425 -1.58 27.87 7.96
N PRO A 426 -0.75 27.06 8.65
CA PRO A 426 -0.03 27.53 9.84
C PRO A 426 0.85 28.74 9.51
N GLU A 427 0.80 29.80 10.33
CA GLU A 427 1.60 31.03 10.11
C GLU A 427 3.10 30.72 9.99
N VAL A 428 3.59 29.75 10.76
CA VAL A 428 4.99 29.32 10.71
C VAL A 428 5.36 28.79 9.31
N SER A 429 4.42 28.14 8.63
CA SER A 429 4.63 27.60 7.28
C SER A 429 4.71 28.68 6.20
N LEU A 430 4.15 29.88 6.42
CA LEU A 430 4.26 31.01 5.46
C LEU A 430 5.72 31.35 5.13
N LYS A 431 6.63 31.22 6.11
CA LYS A 431 8.06 31.49 5.89
C LYS A 431 8.74 30.49 4.96
N MET A 432 8.13 29.32 4.78
CA MET A 432 8.65 28.22 3.96
C MET A 432 8.06 28.25 2.55
N VAL A 433 6.90 28.88 2.39
CA VAL A 433 6.21 28.96 1.08
C VAL A 433 6.77 30.16 0.32
N LYS A 434 7.45 29.92 -0.82
CA LYS A 434 7.85 30.97 -1.75
C LYS A 434 6.59 31.62 -2.32
N GLU A 435 6.65 32.92 -2.64
CA GLU A 435 5.51 33.61 -3.23
C GLU A 435 5.00 32.87 -4.49
N ILE A 436 3.88 32.17 -4.31
CA ILE A 436 3.17 31.53 -5.39
C ILE A 436 2.10 32.54 -5.86
N GLN A 437 2.33 33.19 -7.00
CA GLN A 437 1.36 34.12 -7.56
C GLN A 437 0.02 33.42 -7.86
N GLY A 438 -1.12 34.10 -7.60
CA GLY A 438 -2.46 33.61 -7.96
C GLY A 438 -3.16 32.76 -6.92
N ILE A 439 -2.65 32.67 -5.68
CA ILE A 439 -3.33 32.12 -4.52
C ILE A 439 -3.07 33.00 -3.29
N ARG A 440 -4.12 33.35 -2.54
CA ARG A 440 -4.01 34.11 -1.30
C ARG A 440 -3.64 33.18 -0.15
N LEU A 441 -2.52 33.45 0.52
CA LEU A 441 -2.07 32.70 1.67
C LEU A 441 -2.52 33.41 2.96
N VAL A 442 -3.22 32.69 3.83
CA VAL A 442 -3.71 33.17 5.12
C VAL A 442 -3.08 32.35 6.23
N GLY A 443 -2.07 32.92 6.90
CA GLY A 443 -1.42 32.28 8.04
C GLY A 443 -2.24 32.41 9.31
N VAL A 444 -2.40 31.32 10.06
CA VAL A 444 -3.12 31.29 11.34
C VAL A 444 -2.26 30.64 12.43
N LYS A 445 -2.31 31.18 13.65
CA LYS A 445 -1.61 30.66 14.84
C LYS A 445 -2.51 29.77 15.67
N THR A 446 -3.80 30.06 15.66
CA THR A 446 -4.78 29.41 16.53
C THR A 446 -6.03 29.01 15.75
N VAL A 447 -6.76 28.05 16.29
CA VAL A 447 -8.07 27.65 15.78
C VAL A 447 -9.05 28.84 15.79
N ASN A 448 -8.97 29.76 16.78
CA ASN A 448 -9.80 30.95 16.84
C ASN A 448 -9.59 31.84 15.61
N GLU A 449 -8.34 32.07 15.20
CA GLU A 449 -8.04 32.88 14.02
C GLU A 449 -8.57 32.21 12.75
N ALA A 450 -8.38 30.87 12.61
CA ALA A 450 -8.89 30.14 11.46
C ALA A 450 -10.42 30.20 11.35
N VAL A 451 -11.13 30.04 12.47
CA VAL A 451 -12.59 30.05 12.53
C VAL A 451 -13.18 31.45 12.35
N ALA A 452 -12.43 32.52 12.59
CA ALA A 452 -12.85 33.89 12.34
C ALA A 452 -12.92 34.24 10.84
N ILE A 453 -12.37 33.39 9.97
CA ILE A 453 -12.40 33.55 8.51
C ILE A 453 -13.74 33.04 7.92
N ILE A 454 -14.48 32.16 8.66
CA ILE A 454 -15.84 31.69 8.34
C ILE A 454 -16.87 32.73 8.83
#